data_e30625207552cd80db3b76a9c0e7ba5f
#
_entry.id   e30625207552cd80db3b76a9c0e7ba5f
#
_cell.length_a   1.000
_cell.length_b   1.000
_cell.length_c   1.000
_cell.angle_alpha   90.00
_cell.angle_beta   90.00
_cell.angle_gamma   90.00
#
_symmetry.space_group_name_H-M   'P 1'
#
loop_
_entity.id
_entity.type
_entity.pdbx_description
1 polymer ?
#
loop_
_entity_poly.entity_id
_entity_poly.type
_entity_poly.pdbx_seq_one_letter_code
_entity_poly.pdbx_strand_id
1 'polypeptide(L)'
;MSTPENLAGPTDAGPTDAIVPDTKDWTWVLERPCPDCGLDTPAVAATDVAGMVRDNARSWLAVLAGDEDGVRRRPSPEVWSHLEYACHVRDVFRLFLVRLDLMLDQDGPLFPNWDQDETAAAERYWEQRPQVVAGELAEAGEALAAAFEAVSGEQWQRTGDRSDGARFTVESFARYLIHDPVHHLFDVTGERV
;
A
#
# COMPACT_ATOMS: atom_id res chain seq x y z
N MET A 1 52.42 20.94 -17.02
CA MET A 1 51.17 21.33 -16.26
C MET A 1 50.08 20.45 -16.81
N SER A 2 49.83 19.35 -16.10
CA SER A 2 48.77 18.37 -16.47
C SER A 2 47.53 18.67 -15.65
N THR A 3 46.43 18.92 -16.32
CA THR A 3 45.11 19.08 -15.71
C THR A 3 44.63 17.73 -15.17
N PRO A 4 44.06 17.66 -13.96
CA PRO A 4 43.45 16.42 -13.48
C PRO A 4 42.13 16.20 -14.20
N GLU A 5 41.98 15.05 -14.90
CA GLU A 5 40.72 14.53 -15.38
C GLU A 5 39.82 14.23 -14.15
N ASN A 6 38.70 14.90 -14.13
CA ASN A 6 37.63 14.67 -13.19
C ASN A 6 36.92 13.37 -13.58
N LEU A 7 37.32 12.24 -12.97
CA LEU A 7 36.60 10.97 -13.04
C LEU A 7 35.35 11.11 -12.14
N ALA A 8 34.27 11.62 -12.73
CA ALA A 8 32.94 11.38 -12.17
C ALA A 8 32.72 9.87 -12.27
N GLY A 9 32.78 9.19 -11.11
CA GLY A 9 32.39 7.79 -11.01
C GLY A 9 30.90 7.64 -11.39
N PRO A 10 30.48 6.44 -11.80
CA PRO A 10 29.08 6.19 -12.10
C PRO A 10 28.24 6.60 -10.88
N THR A 11 27.31 7.52 -11.08
CA THR A 11 26.24 7.77 -10.12
C THR A 11 25.52 6.44 -9.93
N ASP A 12 25.57 5.93 -8.72
CA ASP A 12 24.86 4.71 -8.31
C ASP A 12 23.36 5.04 -8.38
N ALA A 13 22.81 4.96 -9.59
CA ALA A 13 21.37 5.06 -9.83
C ALA A 13 20.76 3.84 -9.14
N GLY A 14 20.03 4.07 -8.07
CA GLY A 14 19.42 2.99 -7.29
C GLY A 14 18.50 2.12 -8.19
N PRO A 15 18.19 0.89 -7.79
CA PRO A 15 17.39 -0.04 -8.59
C PRO A 15 15.95 0.42 -8.89
N THR A 16 15.53 1.57 -8.38
CA THR A 16 14.20 2.15 -8.60
C THR A 16 14.01 2.78 -9.97
N ASP A 17 15.07 3.15 -10.68
CA ASP A 17 14.97 3.85 -11.96
C ASP A 17 14.31 3.04 -13.09
N ALA A 18 14.17 1.73 -12.90
CA ALA A 18 13.53 0.83 -13.87
C ALA A 18 12.05 0.54 -13.53
N ILE A 19 11.55 0.88 -12.35
CA ILE A 19 10.16 0.63 -11.96
C ILE A 19 9.22 1.44 -12.84
N VAL A 20 8.20 0.79 -13.39
CA VAL A 20 7.15 1.46 -14.15
C VAL A 20 6.12 2.03 -13.17
N PRO A 21 5.99 3.38 -13.06
CA PRO A 21 5.04 4.00 -12.16
C PRO A 21 3.60 3.58 -12.45
N ASP A 22 2.83 3.25 -11.42
CA ASP A 22 1.39 3.06 -11.56
C ASP A 22 0.67 4.41 -11.53
N THR A 23 0.26 4.88 -12.71
CA THR A 23 -0.46 6.15 -12.88
C THR A 23 -1.95 5.97 -13.05
N LYS A 24 -2.49 4.77 -12.81
CA LYS A 24 -3.92 4.49 -12.97
C LYS A 24 -4.74 5.20 -11.88
N ASP A 25 -5.90 5.70 -12.28
CA ASP A 25 -6.94 6.03 -11.31
C ASP A 25 -7.64 4.74 -10.87
N TRP A 26 -7.41 4.35 -9.61
CA TRP A 26 -7.99 3.12 -9.05
C TRP A 26 -9.37 3.33 -8.40
N THR A 27 -9.95 4.54 -8.44
CA THR A 27 -11.27 4.79 -7.83
C THR A 27 -12.40 3.97 -8.45
N TRP A 28 -12.23 3.50 -9.69
CA TRP A 28 -13.17 2.64 -10.39
C TRP A 28 -13.44 1.29 -9.68
N VAL A 29 -12.54 0.84 -8.79
CA VAL A 29 -12.76 -0.39 -8.01
C VAL A 29 -13.99 -0.28 -7.10
N LEU A 30 -14.40 0.94 -6.75
CA LEU A 30 -15.62 1.19 -6.00
C LEU A 30 -16.90 0.92 -6.79
N GLU A 31 -16.81 0.77 -8.10
CA GLU A 31 -17.97 0.60 -9.01
C GLU A 31 -18.12 -0.82 -9.54
N ARG A 32 -17.04 -1.60 -9.57
CA ARG A 32 -17.03 -2.94 -10.19
C ARG A 32 -15.91 -3.81 -9.64
N PRO A 33 -16.03 -5.17 -9.75
CA PRO A 33 -14.98 -6.10 -9.38
C PRO A 33 -13.67 -5.85 -10.14
N CYS A 34 -12.54 -6.10 -9.46
CA CYS A 34 -11.24 -6.08 -10.12
C CYS A 34 -11.08 -7.33 -11.01
N PRO A 35 -10.80 -7.16 -12.32
CA PRO A 35 -10.65 -8.29 -13.24
C PRO A 35 -9.37 -9.11 -12.95
N ASP A 36 -8.38 -8.52 -12.30
CA ASP A 36 -7.10 -9.15 -11.99
C ASP A 36 -7.17 -9.97 -10.70
N CYS A 37 -7.29 -9.33 -9.54
CA CYS A 37 -7.33 -10.02 -8.25
C CYS A 37 -8.67 -10.69 -7.92
N GLY A 38 -9.77 -10.29 -8.57
CA GLY A 38 -11.11 -10.85 -8.39
C GLY A 38 -11.94 -10.18 -7.30
N LEU A 39 -11.36 -9.28 -6.49
CA LEU A 39 -12.09 -8.63 -5.40
C LEU A 39 -13.24 -7.78 -5.92
N ASP A 40 -14.44 -8.06 -5.43
CA ASP A 40 -15.67 -7.28 -5.66
C ASP A 40 -15.88 -6.28 -4.52
N THR A 41 -15.16 -5.14 -4.58
CA THR A 41 -15.21 -4.12 -3.53
C THR A 41 -16.61 -3.52 -3.32
N PRO A 42 -17.47 -3.33 -4.36
CA PRO A 42 -18.86 -2.96 -4.16
C PRO A 42 -19.65 -3.91 -3.25
N ALA A 43 -19.34 -5.21 -3.29
CA ALA A 43 -20.00 -6.22 -2.47
C ALA A 43 -19.41 -6.36 -1.06
N VAL A 44 -18.24 -5.77 -0.79
CA VAL A 44 -17.61 -5.82 0.54
C VAL A 44 -18.43 -4.97 1.53
N ALA A 45 -18.84 -5.54 2.66
CA ALA A 45 -19.35 -4.73 3.77
C ALA A 45 -18.19 -3.96 4.42
N ALA A 46 -18.32 -2.65 4.61
CA ALA A 46 -17.25 -1.85 5.20
C ALA A 46 -16.86 -2.33 6.61
N THR A 47 -17.81 -2.92 7.35
CA THR A 47 -17.58 -3.55 8.65
C THR A 47 -16.69 -4.80 8.60
N ASP A 48 -16.54 -5.43 7.45
CA ASP A 48 -15.71 -6.62 7.29
C ASP A 48 -14.25 -6.27 6.99
N VAL A 49 -13.98 -5.02 6.58
CA VAL A 49 -12.65 -4.55 6.16
C VAL A 49 -11.61 -4.73 7.26
N ALA A 50 -11.96 -4.53 8.52
CA ALA A 50 -11.04 -4.77 9.63
C ALA A 50 -10.52 -6.21 9.68
N GLY A 51 -11.42 -7.19 9.51
CA GLY A 51 -11.07 -8.60 9.41
C GLY A 51 -10.19 -8.88 8.19
N MET A 52 -10.55 -8.31 7.03
CA MET A 52 -9.81 -8.47 5.79
C MET A 52 -8.38 -7.90 5.87
N VAL A 53 -8.19 -6.76 6.55
CA VAL A 53 -6.86 -6.18 6.80
C VAL A 53 -5.99 -7.13 7.62
N ARG A 54 -6.54 -7.72 8.70
CA ARG A 54 -5.81 -8.70 9.52
C ARG A 54 -5.46 -9.96 8.74
N ASP A 55 -6.40 -10.46 7.92
CA ASP A 55 -6.17 -11.64 7.09
C ASP A 55 -5.10 -11.39 6.05
N ASN A 56 -5.16 -10.23 5.38
CA ASN A 56 -4.14 -9.80 4.44
C ASN A 56 -2.77 -9.65 5.10
N ALA A 57 -2.69 -8.99 6.26
CA ALA A 57 -1.42 -8.89 7.01
C ALA A 57 -0.83 -10.27 7.33
N ARG A 58 -1.65 -11.25 7.77
CA ARG A 58 -1.18 -12.62 8.02
C ARG A 58 -0.62 -13.29 6.75
N SER A 59 -1.26 -13.07 5.60
CA SER A 59 -0.79 -13.58 4.32
C SER A 59 0.57 -12.97 3.93
N TRP A 60 0.75 -11.68 4.13
CA TRP A 60 2.05 -11.01 3.92
C TRP A 60 3.14 -11.54 4.85
N LEU A 61 2.83 -11.86 6.11
CA LEU A 61 3.79 -12.51 7.02
C LEU A 61 4.25 -13.88 6.47
N ALA A 62 3.34 -14.64 5.87
CA ALA A 62 3.69 -15.92 5.23
C ALA A 62 4.59 -15.71 4.00
N VAL A 63 4.33 -14.70 3.17
CA VAL A 63 5.18 -14.32 2.03
C VAL A 63 6.59 -13.96 2.50
N LEU A 64 6.69 -13.09 3.53
CA LEU A 64 7.99 -12.63 4.06
C LEU A 64 8.76 -13.70 4.85
N ALA A 65 8.10 -14.78 5.27
CA ALA A 65 8.76 -15.93 5.91
C ALA A 65 9.48 -16.86 4.91
N GLY A 66 9.40 -16.57 3.62
CA GLY A 66 10.10 -17.30 2.56
C GLY A 66 11.63 -17.14 2.62
N ASP A 67 12.30 -17.69 1.62
CA ASP A 67 13.74 -17.54 1.45
C ASP A 67 14.11 -16.05 1.28
N GLU A 68 15.10 -15.58 2.06
CA GLU A 68 15.45 -14.15 2.10
C GLU A 68 15.90 -13.62 0.73
N ASP A 69 16.68 -14.40 -0.01
CA ASP A 69 17.11 -14.01 -1.37
C ASP A 69 15.92 -14.01 -2.35
N GLY A 70 14.97 -14.91 -2.15
CA GLY A 70 13.75 -15.03 -2.94
C GLY A 70 12.84 -13.82 -2.76
N VAL A 71 12.58 -13.40 -1.51
CA VAL A 71 11.70 -12.26 -1.23
C VAL A 71 12.28 -10.92 -1.67
N ARG A 72 13.62 -10.83 -1.80
CA ARG A 72 14.32 -9.64 -2.28
C ARG A 72 14.45 -9.56 -3.80
N ARG A 73 14.28 -10.69 -4.48
CA ARG A 73 14.48 -10.75 -5.93
C ARG A 73 13.28 -10.19 -6.67
N ARG A 74 13.51 -9.16 -7.49
CA ARG A 74 12.50 -8.68 -8.44
C ARG A 74 12.27 -9.70 -9.54
N PRO A 75 11.01 -9.97 -9.96
CA PRO A 75 10.71 -10.82 -11.10
C PRO A 75 11.30 -10.29 -12.40
N SER A 76 11.26 -8.96 -12.57
CA SER A 76 11.94 -8.20 -13.62
C SER A 76 12.38 -6.85 -13.05
N PRO A 77 13.28 -6.10 -13.72
CA PRO A 77 13.72 -4.79 -13.24
C PRO A 77 12.59 -3.79 -13.00
N GLU A 78 11.48 -3.94 -13.75
CA GLU A 78 10.34 -3.03 -13.76
C GLU A 78 9.29 -3.36 -12.68
N VAL A 79 9.41 -4.50 -12.00
CA VAL A 79 8.42 -5.01 -11.04
C VAL A 79 9.04 -5.15 -9.66
N TRP A 80 8.37 -4.63 -8.65
CA TRP A 80 8.81 -4.75 -7.26
C TRP A 80 9.00 -6.20 -6.82
N SER A 81 9.96 -6.42 -5.93
CA SER A 81 10.12 -7.67 -5.20
C SER A 81 9.01 -7.85 -4.16
N HIS A 82 8.85 -9.07 -3.63
CA HIS A 82 7.91 -9.34 -2.54
C HIS A 82 8.17 -8.45 -1.32
N LEU A 83 9.45 -8.18 -1.01
CA LEU A 83 9.82 -7.27 0.08
C LEU A 83 9.36 -5.84 -0.19
N GLU A 84 9.55 -5.32 -1.40
CA GLU A 84 9.16 -3.95 -1.76
C GLU A 84 7.64 -3.79 -1.73
N TYR A 85 6.89 -4.76 -2.25
CA TYR A 85 5.44 -4.79 -2.10
C TYR A 85 4.99 -4.84 -0.64
N ALA A 86 5.64 -5.63 0.21
CA ALA A 86 5.31 -5.69 1.63
C ALA A 86 5.60 -4.35 2.35
N CYS A 87 6.69 -3.65 2.00
CA CYS A 87 6.97 -2.30 2.49
C CYS A 87 5.86 -1.33 2.07
N HIS A 88 5.42 -1.39 0.81
CA HIS A 88 4.33 -0.58 0.29
C HIS A 88 3.03 -0.85 1.08
N VAL A 89 2.63 -2.10 1.25
CA VAL A 89 1.39 -2.46 1.99
C VAL A 89 1.45 -1.99 3.45
N ARG A 90 2.60 -2.11 4.10
CA ARG A 90 2.82 -1.53 5.45
C ARG A 90 2.53 -0.04 5.45
N ASP A 91 3.06 0.69 4.47
CA ASP A 91 2.92 2.15 4.40
C ASP A 91 1.51 2.56 3.95
N VAL A 92 0.84 1.76 3.13
CA VAL A 92 -0.61 1.90 2.86
C VAL A 92 -1.40 1.81 4.16
N PHE A 93 -1.16 0.80 5.00
CA PHE A 93 -1.87 0.67 6.27
C PHE A 93 -1.64 1.87 7.19
N ARG A 94 -0.40 2.35 7.31
CA ARG A 94 -0.04 3.55 8.08
C ARG A 94 -0.72 4.81 7.55
N LEU A 95 -0.67 5.02 6.24
CA LEU A 95 -1.26 6.18 5.58
C LEU A 95 -2.78 6.21 5.74
N PHE A 96 -3.42 5.06 5.55
CA PHE A 96 -4.87 4.98 5.64
C PHE A 96 -5.37 5.13 7.07
N LEU A 97 -4.60 4.70 8.08
CA LEU A 97 -4.90 4.99 9.48
C LEU A 97 -4.92 6.50 9.73
N VAL A 98 -3.87 7.22 9.31
CA VAL A 98 -3.80 8.69 9.47
C VAL A 98 -4.97 9.38 8.77
N ARG A 99 -5.31 8.96 7.55
CA ARG A 99 -6.43 9.54 6.79
C ARG A 99 -7.77 9.23 7.42
N LEU A 100 -7.97 8.01 7.94
CA LEU A 100 -9.18 7.63 8.68
C LEU A 100 -9.34 8.50 9.93
N ASP A 101 -8.28 8.67 10.71
CA ASP A 101 -8.31 9.54 11.89
C ASP A 101 -8.69 10.97 11.53
N LEU A 102 -8.12 11.53 10.45
CA LEU A 102 -8.50 12.85 9.95
C LEU A 102 -9.98 12.93 9.58
N MET A 103 -10.52 11.92 8.88
CA MET A 103 -11.93 11.88 8.49
C MET A 103 -12.87 11.76 9.69
N LEU A 104 -12.43 11.09 10.77
CA LEU A 104 -13.20 10.94 12.00
C LEU A 104 -13.13 12.18 12.90
N ASP A 105 -12.04 12.95 12.84
CA ASP A 105 -11.80 14.12 13.70
C ASP A 105 -12.29 15.43 13.05
N GLN A 106 -12.15 15.60 11.73
CA GLN A 106 -12.41 16.85 10.99
C GLN A 106 -13.56 16.71 10.00
N ASP A 107 -14.25 17.82 9.71
CA ASP A 107 -15.33 17.85 8.70
C ASP A 107 -14.73 18.01 7.29
N GLY A 108 -14.81 16.94 6.49
CA GLY A 108 -14.34 16.91 5.11
C GLY A 108 -12.87 17.33 4.92
N PRO A 109 -11.91 16.72 5.65
CA PRO A 109 -10.51 17.08 5.54
C PRO A 109 -9.99 16.85 4.12
N LEU A 110 -9.09 17.74 3.68
CA LEU A 110 -8.31 17.55 2.47
C LEU A 110 -6.96 16.94 2.86
N PHE A 111 -6.67 15.77 2.32
CA PHE A 111 -5.35 15.14 2.48
C PHE A 111 -4.61 15.05 1.14
N PRO A 112 -3.26 15.15 1.17
CA PRO A 112 -2.46 15.09 -0.05
C PRO A 112 -2.58 13.71 -0.72
N ASN A 113 -2.48 13.70 -2.05
CA ASN A 113 -2.19 12.47 -2.76
C ASN A 113 -0.82 11.93 -2.28
N TRP A 114 -0.61 10.64 -2.43
CA TRP A 114 0.62 9.97 -2.03
C TRP A 114 1.29 9.35 -3.24
N ASP A 115 2.55 9.68 -3.41
CA ASP A 115 3.40 9.07 -4.43
C ASP A 115 4.13 7.88 -3.79
N GLN A 116 3.71 6.69 -4.19
CA GLN A 116 4.24 5.43 -3.68
C GLN A 116 5.68 5.16 -4.18
N ASP A 117 5.99 5.59 -5.42
CA ASP A 117 7.30 5.35 -6.01
C ASP A 117 8.35 6.28 -5.39
N GLU A 118 7.98 7.55 -5.15
CA GLU A 118 8.83 8.48 -4.40
C GLU A 118 9.09 7.95 -2.98
N THR A 119 8.08 7.42 -2.31
CA THR A 119 8.21 6.82 -0.97
C THR A 119 9.11 5.59 -1.00
N ALA A 120 8.91 4.69 -1.95
CA ALA A 120 9.72 3.48 -2.10
C ALA A 120 11.21 3.82 -2.31
N ALA A 121 11.49 4.87 -3.09
CA ALA A 121 12.85 5.37 -3.31
C ALA A 121 13.44 6.00 -2.04
N ALA A 122 12.71 6.91 -1.40
CA ALA A 122 13.18 7.63 -0.22
C ALA A 122 13.45 6.70 0.96
N GLU A 123 12.56 5.72 1.19
CA GLU A 123 12.64 4.74 2.27
C GLU A 123 13.50 3.52 1.89
N ARG A 124 14.02 3.47 0.67
CA ARG A 124 14.91 2.40 0.18
C ARG A 124 14.34 1.01 0.44
N TYR A 125 13.12 0.73 -0.03
CA TYR A 125 12.39 -0.51 0.25
C TYR A 125 13.23 -1.77 -0.02
N TRP A 126 14.05 -1.79 -1.07
CA TRP A 126 14.92 -2.92 -1.44
C TRP A 126 16.02 -3.25 -0.42
N GLU A 127 16.36 -2.32 0.49
CA GLU A 127 17.39 -2.52 1.52
C GLU A 127 16.83 -2.91 2.87
N GLN A 128 15.50 -2.82 3.03
CA GLN A 128 14.86 -3.10 4.31
C GLN A 128 14.99 -4.58 4.68
N ARG A 129 14.89 -4.89 5.97
CA ARG A 129 15.04 -6.27 6.48
C ARG A 129 13.67 -6.94 6.52
N PRO A 130 13.45 -8.11 5.82
CA PRO A 130 12.14 -8.75 5.76
C PRO A 130 11.50 -8.99 7.13
N GLN A 131 12.30 -9.39 8.14
CA GLN A 131 11.81 -9.67 9.49
C GLN A 131 11.34 -8.38 10.23
N VAL A 132 11.99 -7.25 9.96
CA VAL A 132 11.57 -5.95 10.52
C VAL A 132 10.29 -5.49 9.85
N VAL A 133 10.25 -5.54 8.50
CA VAL A 133 9.07 -5.18 7.72
C VAL A 133 7.86 -6.05 8.12
N ALA A 134 8.05 -7.35 8.34
CA ALA A 134 7.00 -8.25 8.80
C ALA A 134 6.39 -7.79 10.14
N GLY A 135 7.24 -7.43 11.11
CA GLY A 135 6.77 -6.90 12.40
C GLY A 135 6.00 -5.59 12.25
N GLU A 136 6.57 -4.64 11.51
CA GLU A 136 5.95 -3.32 11.27
C GLU A 136 4.64 -3.41 10.48
N LEU A 137 4.56 -4.31 9.49
CA LEU A 137 3.34 -4.55 8.71
C LEU A 137 2.23 -5.13 9.60
N ALA A 138 2.57 -6.10 10.45
CA ALA A 138 1.62 -6.68 11.39
C ALA A 138 1.07 -5.62 12.37
N GLU A 139 1.95 -4.78 12.92
CA GLU A 139 1.57 -3.69 13.83
C GLU A 139 0.69 -2.65 13.11
N ALA A 140 1.06 -2.24 11.90
CA ALA A 140 0.30 -1.27 11.11
C ALA A 140 -1.08 -1.83 10.72
N GLY A 141 -1.15 -3.10 10.30
CA GLY A 141 -2.40 -3.76 9.96
C GLY A 141 -3.34 -3.89 11.15
N GLU A 142 -2.81 -4.27 12.32
CA GLU A 142 -3.63 -4.36 13.55
C GLU A 142 -4.14 -2.98 13.99
N ALA A 143 -3.30 -1.95 13.95
CA ALA A 143 -3.71 -0.59 14.30
C ALA A 143 -4.82 -0.07 13.39
N LEU A 144 -4.69 -0.26 12.08
CA LEU A 144 -5.71 0.13 11.09
C LEU A 144 -7.01 -0.68 11.27
N ALA A 145 -6.91 -1.99 11.47
CA ALA A 145 -8.07 -2.85 11.71
C ALA A 145 -8.84 -2.43 12.96
N ALA A 146 -8.13 -2.18 14.07
CA ALA A 146 -8.73 -1.71 15.31
C ALA A 146 -9.42 -0.34 15.13
N ALA A 147 -8.84 0.56 14.34
CA ALA A 147 -9.46 1.85 14.03
C ALA A 147 -10.76 1.69 13.23
N PHE A 148 -10.81 0.81 12.23
CA PHE A 148 -12.06 0.52 11.50
C PHE A 148 -13.10 -0.19 12.36
N GLU A 149 -12.73 -1.09 13.26
CA GLU A 149 -13.66 -1.72 14.20
C GLU A 149 -14.32 -0.71 15.16
N ALA A 150 -13.63 0.38 15.47
CA ALA A 150 -14.17 1.44 16.32
C ALA A 150 -15.17 2.35 15.60
N VAL A 151 -15.21 2.34 14.27
CA VAL A 151 -16.13 3.16 13.47
C VAL A 151 -17.56 2.67 13.68
N SER A 152 -18.47 3.59 14.02
CA SER A 152 -19.86 3.24 14.33
C SER A 152 -20.87 4.29 13.86
N GLY A 153 -22.08 3.86 13.61
CA GLY A 153 -23.21 4.74 13.32
C GLY A 153 -22.93 5.71 12.15
N GLU A 154 -23.15 6.99 12.38
CA GLU A 154 -23.01 8.05 11.38
C GLU A 154 -21.54 8.32 10.97
N GLN A 155 -20.57 7.81 11.73
CA GLN A 155 -19.15 7.97 11.38
C GLN A 155 -18.82 7.37 10.01
N TRP A 156 -19.51 6.31 9.59
CA TRP A 156 -19.35 5.71 8.26
C TRP A 156 -19.67 6.67 7.11
N GLN A 157 -20.47 7.70 7.37
CA GLN A 157 -20.86 8.71 6.38
C GLN A 157 -19.99 9.96 6.42
N ARG A 158 -19.03 10.08 7.35
CA ARG A 158 -18.08 11.20 7.35
C ARG A 158 -17.24 11.15 6.09
N THR A 159 -16.89 12.34 5.58
CA THR A 159 -16.22 12.47 4.27
C THR A 159 -14.79 12.96 4.41
N GLY A 160 -13.99 12.69 3.35
CA GLY A 160 -12.67 13.28 3.16
C GLY A 160 -12.36 13.39 1.68
N ASP A 161 -11.55 14.37 1.32
CA ASP A 161 -11.19 14.68 -0.06
C ASP A 161 -9.69 14.47 -0.26
N ARG A 162 -9.30 13.75 -1.32
CA ARG A 162 -7.91 13.63 -1.76
C ARG A 162 -7.58 14.77 -2.73
N SER A 163 -6.38 15.31 -2.68
CA SER A 163 -5.97 16.50 -3.43
C SER A 163 -6.04 16.37 -4.95
N ASP A 164 -6.18 15.16 -5.48
CA ASP A 164 -6.41 14.88 -6.90
C ASP A 164 -7.89 14.94 -7.31
N GLY A 165 -8.79 15.25 -6.36
CA GLY A 165 -10.24 15.41 -6.59
C GLY A 165 -11.09 14.21 -6.20
N ALA A 166 -10.50 13.09 -5.78
CA ALA A 166 -11.26 11.93 -5.30
C ALA A 166 -11.90 12.25 -3.93
N ARG A 167 -13.20 11.96 -3.81
CA ARG A 167 -13.97 12.13 -2.58
C ARG A 167 -14.44 10.80 -2.05
N PHE A 168 -14.30 10.60 -0.75
CA PHE A 168 -14.68 9.38 -0.06
C PHE A 168 -15.62 9.67 1.11
N THR A 169 -16.52 8.73 1.39
CA THR A 169 -17.03 8.51 2.74
C THR A 169 -16.10 7.53 3.46
N VAL A 170 -16.14 7.44 4.80
CA VAL A 170 -15.38 6.41 5.53
C VAL A 170 -15.73 5.01 5.03
N GLU A 171 -17.00 4.77 4.67
CA GLU A 171 -17.45 3.50 4.09
C GLU A 171 -16.78 3.20 2.73
N SER A 172 -16.81 4.15 1.78
CA SER A 172 -16.16 3.95 0.48
C SER A 172 -14.64 3.94 0.60
N PHE A 173 -14.07 4.68 1.56
CA PHE A 173 -12.65 4.70 1.85
C PHE A 173 -12.14 3.33 2.35
N ALA A 174 -12.90 2.65 3.21
CA ALA A 174 -12.59 1.30 3.66
C ALA A 174 -12.57 0.30 2.48
N ARG A 175 -13.57 0.37 1.58
CA ARG A 175 -13.63 -0.46 0.38
C ARG A 175 -12.50 -0.15 -0.60
N TYR A 176 -12.16 1.11 -0.76
CA TYR A 176 -11.05 1.53 -1.62
C TYR A 176 -9.71 1.01 -1.09
N LEU A 177 -9.47 1.18 0.23
CA LEU A 177 -8.27 0.69 0.89
C LEU A 177 -8.03 -0.79 0.65
N ILE A 178 -9.05 -1.62 0.93
CA ILE A 178 -8.81 -3.08 0.98
C ILE A 178 -8.47 -3.68 -0.39
N HIS A 179 -8.80 -3.00 -1.47
CA HIS A 179 -8.40 -3.44 -2.80
C HIS A 179 -6.87 -3.46 -2.96
N ASP A 180 -6.17 -2.42 -2.55
CA ASP A 180 -4.73 -2.26 -2.73
C ASP A 180 -3.92 -3.43 -2.14
N PRO A 181 -3.97 -3.72 -0.82
CA PRO A 181 -3.21 -4.83 -0.24
C PRO A 181 -3.64 -6.21 -0.73
N VAL A 182 -4.91 -6.39 -1.13
CA VAL A 182 -5.40 -7.64 -1.73
C VAL A 182 -4.86 -7.79 -3.15
N HIS A 183 -4.86 -6.73 -3.93
CA HIS A 183 -4.35 -6.74 -5.30
C HIS A 183 -2.84 -7.04 -5.32
N HIS A 184 -2.07 -6.41 -4.46
CA HIS A 184 -0.64 -6.68 -4.36
C HIS A 184 -0.30 -8.08 -3.81
N LEU A 185 -1.16 -8.65 -2.97
CA LEU A 185 -0.99 -10.06 -2.60
C LEU A 185 -1.20 -10.98 -3.81
N PHE A 186 -2.19 -10.67 -4.68
CA PHE A 186 -2.36 -11.36 -5.96
C PHE A 186 -1.12 -11.19 -6.87
N ASP A 187 -0.53 -9.98 -6.96
CA ASP A 187 0.66 -9.73 -7.78
C ASP A 187 1.84 -10.65 -7.41
N VAL A 188 1.99 -10.99 -6.13
CA VAL A 188 3.11 -11.83 -5.66
C VAL A 188 2.79 -13.31 -5.56
N THR A 189 1.51 -13.70 -5.39
CA THR A 189 1.09 -15.10 -5.22
C THR A 189 0.40 -15.69 -6.43
N GLY A 190 -0.22 -14.85 -7.26
CA GLY A 190 -1.13 -15.28 -8.34
C GLY A 190 -2.49 -15.80 -7.85
N GLU A 191 -2.75 -15.77 -6.54
CA GLU A 191 -4.00 -16.27 -5.95
C GLU A 191 -5.09 -15.19 -5.98
N ARG A 192 -6.23 -15.52 -6.59
CA ARG A 192 -7.41 -14.63 -6.66
C ARG A 192 -8.32 -14.86 -5.45
N VAL A 193 -8.99 -13.81 -5.02
CA VAL A 193 -10.05 -13.88 -3.99
C VAL A 193 -11.41 -14.15 -4.61
#